data_c09f04b5568903784ad8fbfed7ed46f5
#
_entry.id   c09f04b5568903784ad8fbfed7ed46f5
#
_cell.length_a   1.000
_cell.length_b   1.000
_cell.length_c   1.000
_cell.angle_alpha   90.00
_cell.angle_beta   90.00
_cell.angle_gamma   90.00
#
_symmetry.space_group_name_H-M   'P 1'
#
loop_
_entity.id
_entity.type
_entity.pdbx_description
1 polymer ?
#
loop_
_entity_poly.entity_id
_entity_poly.type
_entity_poly.pdbx_seq_one_letter_code
_entity_poly.pdbx_strand_id
1 'polypeptide(L)'
;PRIIYHGMNRLFRSMDRGENFAPISPDLTRNDPDELGDIPFQTITSISESPFEFGRIFVGTDDGRLHRTFDSGKTWELITYGLQEERWISRVIASRWTDGVVYAAQNGKRWDDLDAYRGKSEENGATWRSIEDGIPGAPINVVREDPKNADLLYVGTDLGVYISVDEVSLAVDIGLLPLKVTVLPVL
;
A
#
# COMPACT_ATOMS: atom_id res chain seq x y z
N PRO A 1 -14.06 -14.72 3.11
CA PRO A 1 -12.93 -15.33 2.39
C PRO A 1 -12.43 -16.56 3.14
N ARG A 2 -11.85 -17.53 2.39
CA ARG A 2 -11.27 -18.74 2.98
C ARG A 2 -9.81 -18.51 3.40
N ILE A 3 -9.15 -17.60 2.70
CA ILE A 3 -7.75 -17.23 2.91
C ILE A 3 -7.70 -15.94 3.71
N ILE A 4 -6.88 -15.92 4.74
CA ILE A 4 -6.63 -14.74 5.58
C ILE A 4 -5.13 -14.55 5.70
N TYR A 5 -4.68 -13.30 5.51
CA TYR A 5 -3.31 -12.89 5.76
C TYR A 5 -3.22 -12.10 7.06
N HIS A 6 -2.16 -12.32 7.81
CA HIS A 6 -1.86 -11.58 9.04
C HIS A 6 -0.40 -11.14 9.02
N GLY A 7 -0.16 -9.83 9.13
CA GLY A 7 1.17 -9.22 9.14
C GLY A 7 1.62 -8.90 10.57
N MET A 8 2.85 -9.30 10.88
CA MET A 8 3.65 -8.86 12.02
C MET A 8 4.99 -8.37 11.45
N ASN A 9 6.15 -8.79 11.97
CA ASN A 9 7.43 -8.69 11.28
C ASN A 9 7.56 -9.75 10.15
N ARG A 10 6.73 -10.80 10.21
CA ARG A 10 6.57 -11.84 9.19
C ARG A 10 5.15 -11.85 8.68
N LEU A 11 4.97 -12.33 7.45
CA LEU A 11 3.65 -12.57 6.89
C LEU A 11 3.20 -14.00 7.21
N PHE A 12 1.99 -14.10 7.75
CA PHE A 12 1.32 -15.37 8.02
C PHE A 12 0.11 -15.53 7.11
N ARG A 13 -0.20 -16.76 6.75
CA ARG A 13 -1.39 -17.10 5.97
C ARG A 13 -2.17 -18.23 6.62
N SER A 14 -3.48 -18.06 6.68
CA SER A 14 -4.45 -19.10 6.97
C SER A 14 -5.16 -19.52 5.69
N MET A 15 -5.36 -20.83 5.51
CA MET A 15 -6.12 -21.42 4.40
C MET A 15 -7.49 -21.96 4.86
N ASP A 16 -7.82 -21.82 6.15
CA ASP A 16 -8.96 -22.42 6.83
C ASP A 16 -9.78 -21.41 7.64
N ARG A 17 -9.90 -20.19 7.12
CA ARG A 17 -10.68 -19.08 7.70
C ARG A 17 -10.14 -18.54 9.02
N GLY A 18 -8.84 -18.72 9.28
CA GLY A 18 -8.18 -18.18 10.47
C GLY A 18 -8.03 -19.20 11.63
N GLU A 19 -8.40 -20.47 11.43
CA GLU A 19 -8.22 -21.49 12.46
C GLU A 19 -6.75 -21.81 12.69
N ASN A 20 -5.96 -21.86 11.60
CA ASN A 20 -4.52 -22.07 11.67
C ASN A 20 -3.77 -21.06 10.81
N PHE A 21 -2.65 -20.54 11.32
CA PHE A 21 -1.75 -19.65 10.60
C PHE A 21 -0.37 -20.28 10.46
N ALA A 22 0.17 -20.21 9.25
CA ALA A 22 1.54 -20.61 8.96
C ALA A 22 2.34 -19.40 8.45
N PRO A 23 3.60 -19.21 8.88
CA PRO A 23 4.46 -18.18 8.32
C PRO A 23 4.77 -18.51 6.86
N ILE A 24 4.65 -17.50 5.99
CA ILE A 24 4.98 -17.62 4.57
C ILE A 24 6.06 -16.61 4.15
N SER A 25 6.73 -15.98 5.11
CA SER A 25 7.88 -15.12 4.86
C SER A 25 8.96 -15.27 5.93
N PRO A 26 10.21 -14.91 5.64
CA PRO A 26 11.17 -14.51 6.66
C PRO A 26 10.70 -13.22 7.36
N ASP A 27 11.55 -12.63 8.22
CA ASP A 27 11.37 -11.26 8.67
C ASP A 27 11.51 -10.31 7.45
N LEU A 28 10.48 -9.51 7.19
CA LEU A 28 10.43 -8.56 6.07
C LEU A 28 10.76 -7.12 6.49
N THR A 29 11.07 -6.91 7.76
CA THR A 29 11.45 -5.61 8.32
C THR A 29 12.97 -5.43 8.28
N ARG A 30 13.46 -4.27 8.70
CA ARG A 30 14.89 -4.03 8.89
C ARG A 30 15.46 -4.87 10.03
N ASN A 31 14.61 -5.15 11.03
CA ASN A 31 14.98 -5.86 12.25
C ASN A 31 16.16 -5.18 12.97
N ASP A 32 16.13 -3.85 13.01
CA ASP A 32 17.16 -3.05 13.67
C ASP A 32 16.77 -2.82 15.13
N PRO A 33 17.50 -3.42 16.09
CA PRO A 33 17.18 -3.30 17.51
C PRO A 33 17.40 -1.87 18.05
N ASP A 34 18.25 -1.07 17.42
CA ASP A 34 18.56 0.30 17.88
C ASP A 34 17.42 1.28 17.53
N GLU A 35 16.58 0.90 16.55
CA GLU A 35 15.40 1.67 16.14
C GLU A 35 14.10 1.20 16.82
N LEU A 36 14.13 0.13 17.60
CA LEU A 36 13.00 -0.34 18.38
C LEU A 36 12.82 0.57 19.60
N GLY A 37 11.89 1.51 19.51
CA GLY A 37 11.50 2.37 20.65
C GLY A 37 10.44 1.71 21.55
N ASP A 38 9.82 2.54 22.41
CA ASP A 38 8.76 2.11 23.32
C ASP A 38 7.41 1.82 22.61
N ILE A 39 7.33 2.07 21.31
CA ILE A 39 6.13 1.83 20.49
C ILE A 39 6.40 0.72 19.48
N PRO A 40 5.35 -0.05 19.08
CA PRO A 40 5.48 -1.02 18.02
C PRO A 40 6.00 -0.38 16.73
N PHE A 41 7.12 -0.90 16.25
CA PHE A 41 7.79 -0.46 15.03
C PHE A 41 8.40 -1.68 14.35
N GLN A 42 8.76 -1.57 13.07
CA GLN A 42 9.25 -2.67 12.25
C GLN A 42 8.20 -3.77 12.10
N THR A 43 7.03 -3.36 11.61
CA THR A 43 5.89 -4.25 11.38
C THR A 43 5.32 -4.09 9.97
N ILE A 44 4.66 -5.16 9.50
CA ILE A 44 3.89 -5.13 8.24
C ILE A 44 2.63 -4.31 8.45
N THR A 45 2.46 -3.28 7.64
CA THR A 45 1.33 -2.34 7.71
C THR A 45 0.38 -2.44 6.54
N SER A 46 0.85 -2.99 5.41
CA SER A 46 0.01 -3.14 4.22
C SER A 46 0.32 -4.43 3.48
N ILE A 47 -0.73 -5.12 3.07
CA ILE A 47 -0.66 -6.38 2.31
C ILE A 47 -1.62 -6.25 1.14
N SER A 48 -1.17 -6.64 -0.06
CA SER A 48 -2.01 -6.71 -1.25
C SER A 48 -1.65 -7.94 -2.07
N GLU A 49 -2.63 -8.80 -2.32
CA GLU A 49 -2.50 -9.91 -3.27
C GLU A 49 -3.05 -9.48 -4.63
N SER A 50 -2.35 -9.86 -5.71
CA SER A 50 -2.81 -9.61 -7.06
C SER A 50 -4.12 -10.35 -7.33
N PRO A 51 -5.14 -9.69 -7.92
CA PRO A 51 -6.35 -10.40 -8.35
C PRO A 51 -6.14 -11.26 -9.60
N PHE A 52 -5.02 -11.07 -10.32
CA PHE A 52 -4.71 -11.81 -11.55
C PHE A 52 -3.96 -13.11 -11.30
N GLU A 53 -3.24 -13.21 -10.18
CA GLU A 53 -2.43 -14.39 -9.88
C GLU A 53 -2.37 -14.65 -8.38
N PHE A 54 -2.90 -15.82 -7.97
CA PHE A 54 -2.82 -16.26 -6.60
C PHE A 54 -1.38 -16.44 -6.12
N GLY A 55 -1.07 -15.89 -4.95
CA GLY A 55 0.26 -15.98 -4.36
C GLY A 55 1.26 -14.94 -4.88
N ARG A 56 0.86 -14.05 -5.79
CA ARG A 56 1.58 -12.82 -6.08
C ARG A 56 1.17 -11.77 -5.05
N ILE A 57 2.05 -11.53 -4.07
CA ILE A 57 1.74 -10.73 -2.90
C ILE A 57 2.76 -9.60 -2.75
N PHE A 58 2.26 -8.43 -2.39
CA PHE A 58 3.05 -7.23 -2.07
C PHE A 58 2.85 -6.89 -0.61
N VAL A 59 3.94 -6.56 0.10
CA VAL A 59 3.94 -6.31 1.54
C VAL A 59 4.77 -5.08 1.86
N GLY A 60 4.14 -4.09 2.48
CA GLY A 60 4.79 -2.87 2.96
C GLY A 60 4.91 -2.86 4.48
N THR A 61 6.00 -2.26 4.98
CA THR A 61 6.31 -2.15 6.41
C THR A 61 6.38 -0.68 6.85
N ASP A 62 6.30 -0.43 8.14
CA ASP A 62 6.38 0.92 8.71
C ASP A 62 7.81 1.46 8.83
N ASP A 63 8.82 0.61 8.63
CA ASP A 63 10.23 0.97 8.53
C ASP A 63 10.71 1.16 7.08
N GLY A 64 9.77 1.30 6.14
CA GLY A 64 10.02 1.71 4.77
C GLY A 64 10.41 0.61 3.80
N ARG A 65 10.20 -0.66 4.13
CA ARG A 65 10.45 -1.77 3.21
C ARG A 65 9.20 -2.16 2.44
N LEU A 66 9.36 -2.43 1.15
CA LEU A 66 8.34 -2.98 0.28
C LEU A 66 8.88 -4.25 -0.39
N HIS A 67 8.19 -5.35 -0.17
CA HIS A 67 8.58 -6.65 -0.70
C HIS A 67 7.51 -7.23 -1.61
N ARG A 68 7.93 -8.11 -2.52
CA ARG A 68 7.03 -8.94 -3.33
C ARG A 68 7.42 -10.40 -3.31
N THR A 69 6.45 -11.25 -3.58
CA THR A 69 6.62 -12.66 -3.91
C THR A 69 5.77 -13.02 -5.12
N PHE A 70 6.24 -13.96 -5.94
CA PHE A 70 5.48 -14.53 -7.06
C PHE A 70 5.14 -16.02 -6.84
N ASP A 71 5.59 -16.61 -5.75
CA ASP A 71 5.54 -18.06 -5.50
C ASP A 71 4.86 -18.41 -4.18
N SER A 72 3.89 -17.61 -3.78
CA SER A 72 3.11 -17.78 -2.54
C SER A 72 3.94 -17.70 -1.26
N GLY A 73 5.04 -16.93 -1.31
CA GLY A 73 5.88 -16.64 -0.15
C GLY A 73 7.09 -17.54 0.03
N LYS A 74 7.44 -18.40 -0.96
CA LYS A 74 8.66 -19.22 -0.91
C LYS A 74 9.91 -18.34 -1.06
N THR A 75 9.85 -17.34 -1.96
CA THR A 75 10.91 -16.36 -2.16
C THR A 75 10.35 -14.95 -2.06
N TRP A 76 11.15 -14.02 -1.54
CA TRP A 76 10.80 -12.62 -1.36
C TRP A 76 11.88 -11.70 -1.90
N GLU A 77 11.47 -10.65 -2.59
CA GLU A 77 12.35 -9.64 -3.18
C GLU A 77 11.99 -8.27 -2.62
N LEU A 78 13.02 -7.49 -2.23
CA LEU A 78 12.88 -6.10 -1.84
C LEU A 78 12.75 -5.23 -3.10
N ILE A 79 11.70 -4.40 -3.17
CA ILE A 79 11.36 -3.61 -4.35
C ILE A 79 11.20 -2.11 -4.04
N THR A 80 11.94 -1.59 -3.08
CA THR A 80 11.89 -0.17 -2.68
C THR A 80 12.68 0.76 -3.59
N TYR A 81 13.50 0.25 -4.50
CA TYR A 81 14.31 1.08 -5.39
C TYR A 81 13.45 2.04 -6.23
N GLY A 82 13.68 3.37 -6.06
CA GLY A 82 12.89 4.41 -6.71
C GLY A 82 11.72 4.97 -5.88
N LEU A 83 11.49 4.42 -4.68
CA LEU A 83 10.65 5.03 -3.64
C LEU A 83 11.51 5.88 -2.69
N GLN A 84 10.85 6.73 -1.88
CA GLN A 84 11.55 7.48 -0.83
C GLN A 84 12.09 6.52 0.23
N GLU A 85 13.37 6.69 0.59
CA GLU A 85 14.01 5.84 1.58
C GLU A 85 13.42 6.05 2.97
N GLU A 86 13.33 4.95 3.73
CA GLU A 86 12.97 4.95 5.16
C GLU A 86 11.61 5.58 5.50
N ARG A 87 10.70 5.70 4.54
CA ARG A 87 9.35 6.21 4.81
C ARG A 87 8.36 5.06 4.91
N TRP A 88 7.54 5.10 5.95
CA TRP A 88 6.49 4.11 6.19
C TRP A 88 5.67 3.86 4.92
N ILE A 89 5.60 2.60 4.49
CA ILE A 89 4.69 2.18 3.41
C ILE A 89 3.28 2.12 3.99
N SER A 90 2.58 3.23 3.94
CA SER A 90 1.23 3.36 4.50
C SER A 90 0.21 2.52 3.74
N ARG A 91 0.43 2.32 2.43
CA ARG A 91 -0.42 1.48 1.59
C ARG A 91 0.33 0.93 0.38
N VAL A 92 0.12 -0.35 0.10
CA VAL A 92 0.40 -0.95 -1.22
C VAL A 92 -0.88 -1.57 -1.76
N ILE A 93 -1.14 -1.42 -3.05
CA ILE A 93 -2.22 -2.10 -3.76
C ILE A 93 -1.72 -2.63 -5.11
N ALA A 94 -1.98 -3.90 -5.38
CA ALA A 94 -1.96 -4.43 -6.73
C ALA A 94 -3.24 -3.98 -7.44
N SER A 95 -3.11 -3.46 -8.65
CA SER A 95 -4.26 -3.02 -9.44
C SER A 95 -5.25 -4.15 -9.64
N ARG A 96 -6.54 -3.80 -9.60
CA ARG A 96 -7.62 -4.71 -9.99
C ARG A 96 -7.92 -4.68 -11.48
N TRP A 97 -7.42 -3.65 -12.17
CA TRP A 97 -7.74 -3.38 -13.55
C TRP A 97 -6.66 -3.82 -14.52
N THR A 98 -5.40 -3.67 -14.12
CA THR A 98 -4.27 -3.93 -15.00
C THR A 98 -3.25 -4.82 -14.32
N ASP A 99 -2.94 -5.95 -14.95
CA ASP A 99 -1.91 -6.87 -14.44
C ASP A 99 -0.54 -6.20 -14.45
N GLY A 100 0.23 -6.42 -13.39
CA GLY A 100 1.56 -5.83 -13.21
C GLY A 100 1.55 -4.40 -12.63
N VAL A 101 0.41 -3.70 -12.62
CA VAL A 101 0.33 -2.37 -12.02
C VAL A 101 0.21 -2.48 -10.51
N VAL A 102 1.06 -1.71 -9.82
CA VAL A 102 1.10 -1.62 -8.35
C VAL A 102 1.24 -0.15 -7.95
N TYR A 103 0.49 0.26 -6.93
CA TYR A 103 0.61 1.58 -6.31
C TYR A 103 1.17 1.43 -4.91
N ALA A 104 2.08 2.34 -4.53
CA ALA A 104 2.61 2.45 -3.18
C ALA A 104 2.44 3.88 -2.68
N ALA A 105 1.93 4.02 -1.47
CA ALA A 105 1.88 5.29 -0.75
C ALA A 105 2.82 5.22 0.45
N GLN A 106 3.50 6.35 0.71
CA GLN A 106 4.41 6.46 1.83
C GLN A 106 4.05 7.66 2.70
N ASN A 107 4.36 7.53 4.00
CA ASN A 107 4.08 8.54 5.01
C ASN A 107 5.35 8.84 5.80
N GLY A 108 5.81 10.10 5.73
CA GLY A 108 7.02 10.56 6.39
C GLY A 108 6.79 11.21 7.76
N LYS A 109 5.56 11.28 8.26
CA LYS A 109 5.18 12.03 9.45
C LYS A 109 6.02 11.71 10.71
N ARG A 110 6.46 10.46 10.85
CA ARG A 110 7.34 10.05 11.98
C ARG A 110 8.72 10.69 11.93
N TRP A 111 9.11 11.25 10.79
CA TRP A 111 10.42 11.88 10.54
C TRP A 111 10.28 13.39 10.30
N ASP A 112 9.15 14.00 10.73
CA ASP A 112 8.81 15.41 10.45
C ASP A 112 8.80 15.77 8.95
N ASP A 113 8.63 14.76 8.11
CA ASP A 113 8.54 14.88 6.66
C ASP A 113 7.07 14.81 6.24
N LEU A 114 6.56 15.94 5.79
CA LEU A 114 5.15 16.10 5.43
C LEU A 114 4.90 16.06 3.93
N ASP A 115 5.90 15.69 3.13
CA ASP A 115 5.74 15.57 1.69
C ASP A 115 4.84 14.39 1.32
N ALA A 116 4.20 14.52 0.17
CA ALA A 116 3.32 13.50 -0.37
C ALA A 116 4.13 12.53 -1.25
N TYR A 117 4.28 11.29 -0.81
CA TYR A 117 5.01 10.27 -1.57
C TYR A 117 4.07 9.20 -2.08
N ARG A 118 3.97 9.09 -3.41
CA ARG A 118 3.19 8.06 -4.09
C ARG A 118 3.90 7.57 -5.34
N GLY A 119 4.08 6.26 -5.44
CA GLY A 119 4.67 5.59 -6.59
C GLY A 119 3.66 4.73 -7.34
N LYS A 120 3.77 4.71 -8.66
CA LYS A 120 3.14 3.72 -9.55
C LYS A 120 4.23 2.90 -10.22
N SER A 121 4.07 1.60 -10.22
CA SER A 121 4.84 0.65 -11.01
C SER A 121 3.94 -0.04 -12.03
N GLU A 122 4.44 -0.31 -13.22
CA GLU A 122 3.76 -1.09 -14.27
C GLU A 122 4.40 -2.47 -14.46
N GLU A 123 5.43 -2.77 -13.66
CA GLU A 123 6.23 -3.99 -13.73
C GLU A 123 6.30 -4.73 -12.38
N ASN A 124 5.16 -4.83 -11.70
CA ASN A 124 5.06 -5.50 -10.39
C ASN A 124 6.02 -4.93 -9.33
N GLY A 125 6.34 -3.64 -9.36
CA GLY A 125 7.25 -3.00 -8.42
C GLY A 125 8.72 -3.07 -8.81
N ALA A 126 9.09 -3.51 -10.02
CA ALA A 126 10.48 -3.53 -10.45
C ALA A 126 11.06 -2.12 -10.62
N THR A 127 10.24 -1.19 -11.08
CA THR A 127 10.54 0.23 -11.19
C THR A 127 9.39 1.06 -10.67
N TRP A 128 9.66 2.25 -10.13
CA TRP A 128 8.66 3.15 -9.62
C TRP A 128 8.78 4.52 -10.26
N ARG A 129 7.65 5.12 -10.63
CA ARG A 129 7.55 6.53 -10.98
C ARG A 129 6.69 7.26 -9.97
N SER A 130 7.11 8.47 -9.59
CA SER A 130 6.27 9.35 -8.76
C SER A 130 5.01 9.76 -9.52
N ILE A 131 3.89 9.84 -8.79
CA ILE A 131 2.60 10.31 -9.30
C ILE A 131 1.97 11.33 -8.32
N GLU A 132 2.80 12.23 -7.78
CA GLU A 132 2.42 13.17 -6.70
C GLU A 132 1.80 14.47 -7.21
N ASP A 133 1.80 14.73 -8.52
CA ASP A 133 1.33 15.99 -9.09
C ASP A 133 -0.08 16.35 -8.61
N GLY A 134 -0.21 17.58 -8.09
CA GLY A 134 -1.48 18.14 -7.64
C GLY A 134 -1.90 17.78 -6.20
N ILE A 135 -1.10 17.02 -5.43
CA ILE A 135 -1.30 16.88 -3.99
C ILE A 135 -0.48 17.96 -3.28
N PRO A 136 -1.09 18.84 -2.47
CA PRO A 136 -0.33 19.71 -1.56
C PRO A 136 0.47 18.85 -0.59
N GLY A 137 1.61 19.35 -0.10
CA GLY A 137 2.45 18.63 0.86
C GLY A 137 1.63 18.14 2.04
N ALA A 138 1.32 16.84 2.03
CA ALA A 138 0.61 16.15 3.11
C ALA A 138 0.90 14.64 3.04
N PRO A 139 1.22 14.01 4.18
CA PRO A 139 1.47 12.58 4.24
C PRO A 139 0.31 11.78 3.68
N ILE A 140 0.62 10.80 2.82
CA ILE A 140 -0.39 9.94 2.20
C ILE A 140 -0.63 8.73 3.09
N ASN A 141 -1.88 8.54 3.49
CA ASN A 141 -2.30 7.42 4.35
C ASN A 141 -2.88 6.26 3.55
N VAL A 142 -3.51 6.55 2.41
CA VAL A 142 -4.20 5.54 1.62
C VAL A 142 -4.27 5.91 0.15
N VAL A 143 -4.15 4.90 -0.70
CA VAL A 143 -4.47 4.94 -2.13
C VAL A 143 -5.47 3.83 -2.43
N ARG A 144 -6.46 4.10 -3.31
CA ARG A 144 -7.48 3.14 -3.71
C ARG A 144 -7.91 3.37 -5.15
N GLU A 145 -8.01 2.30 -5.93
CA GLU A 145 -8.72 2.32 -7.21
C GLU A 145 -10.23 2.26 -6.99
N ASP A 146 -10.98 2.92 -7.85
CA ASP A 146 -12.43 2.78 -7.88
C ASP A 146 -12.83 1.36 -8.30
N PRO A 147 -13.85 0.75 -7.66
CA PRO A 147 -14.24 -0.63 -7.98
C PRO A 147 -14.98 -0.77 -9.32
N LYS A 148 -15.41 0.34 -9.96
CA LYS A 148 -16.24 0.33 -11.17
C LYS A 148 -15.65 1.12 -12.34
N ASN A 149 -14.65 1.98 -12.07
CA ASN A 149 -14.01 2.81 -13.08
C ASN A 149 -12.49 2.72 -12.94
N ALA A 150 -11.82 2.22 -13.97
CA ALA A 150 -10.36 2.04 -13.98
C ALA A 150 -9.59 3.37 -13.92
N ASP A 151 -10.17 4.45 -14.47
CA ASP A 151 -9.51 5.76 -14.56
C ASP A 151 -9.52 6.52 -13.23
N LEU A 152 -10.32 6.05 -12.24
CA LEU A 152 -10.45 6.75 -10.96
C LEU A 152 -9.55 6.16 -9.86
N LEU A 153 -8.72 7.03 -9.31
CA LEU A 153 -7.86 6.73 -8.15
C LEU A 153 -8.15 7.72 -7.02
N TYR A 154 -8.39 7.21 -5.83
CA TYR A 154 -8.60 7.99 -4.61
C TYR A 154 -7.34 8.00 -3.77
N VAL A 155 -6.99 9.16 -3.25
CA VAL A 155 -5.84 9.35 -2.34
C VAL A 155 -6.31 10.08 -1.08
N GLY A 156 -6.15 9.43 0.06
CA GLY A 156 -6.41 10.04 1.37
C GLY A 156 -5.12 10.51 2.02
N THR A 157 -5.11 11.76 2.44
CA THR A 157 -4.00 12.40 3.13
C THR A 157 -4.45 12.91 4.51
N ASP A 158 -3.53 13.49 5.27
CA ASP A 158 -3.86 14.16 6.54
C ASP A 158 -4.73 15.43 6.32
N LEU A 159 -4.73 16.02 5.13
CA LEU A 159 -5.45 17.25 4.82
C LEU A 159 -6.78 17.05 4.09
N GLY A 160 -6.99 15.89 3.47
CA GLY A 160 -8.22 15.63 2.73
C GLY A 160 -8.14 14.44 1.80
N VAL A 161 -9.15 14.29 0.95
CA VAL A 161 -9.25 13.23 -0.05
C VAL A 161 -9.16 13.84 -1.45
N TYR A 162 -8.28 13.30 -2.27
CA TYR A 162 -8.03 13.71 -3.65
C TYR A 162 -8.47 12.63 -4.61
N ILE A 163 -8.94 13.03 -5.79
CA ILE A 163 -9.36 12.12 -6.86
C ILE A 163 -8.53 12.40 -8.10
N SER A 164 -7.94 11.36 -8.67
CA SER A 164 -7.38 11.36 -10.02
C SER A 164 -8.41 10.76 -10.98
N VAL A 165 -8.54 11.35 -12.17
CA VAL A 165 -9.43 10.87 -13.25
C VAL A 165 -8.66 10.26 -14.41
N ASP A 166 -7.35 10.22 -14.33
CA ASP A 166 -6.43 9.67 -15.34
C ASP A 166 -5.31 8.82 -14.70
N GLU A 167 -5.52 8.39 -13.46
CA GLU A 167 -4.58 7.64 -12.61
C GLU A 167 -3.29 8.42 -12.23
N VAL A 168 -3.06 9.61 -12.78
CA VAL A 168 -1.80 10.36 -12.65
C VAL A 168 -2.04 11.75 -12.06
N SER A 169 -2.86 12.55 -12.73
CA SER A 169 -3.12 13.94 -12.34
C SER A 169 -4.23 14.02 -11.32
N LEU A 170 -4.00 14.70 -10.21
CA LEU A 170 -5.07 14.94 -9.24
C LEU A 170 -5.90 16.15 -9.65
N ALA A 171 -7.15 15.88 -9.89
CA ALA A 171 -8.07 16.89 -10.43
C ALA A 171 -8.89 17.62 -9.37
N VAL A 172 -9.13 17.02 -8.19
CA VAL A 172 -10.11 17.59 -7.25
C VAL A 172 -9.74 17.29 -5.81
N ASP A 173 -9.51 18.35 -5.04
CA ASP A 173 -9.67 18.33 -3.58
C ASP A 173 -11.19 18.32 -3.29
N ILE A 174 -11.72 17.19 -2.81
CA ILE A 174 -13.12 17.15 -2.37
C ILE A 174 -13.32 17.77 -0.99
N GLY A 175 -12.27 18.42 -0.44
CA GLY A 175 -12.33 19.25 0.76
C GLY A 175 -12.88 18.52 1.99
N LEU A 176 -12.87 19.19 3.12
CA LEU A 176 -13.64 18.85 4.32
C LEU A 176 -15.16 19.16 4.13
N LEU A 177 -15.71 18.84 2.97
CA LEU A 177 -17.16 18.84 2.87
C LEU A 177 -17.68 17.70 3.72
N PRO A 178 -18.70 17.91 4.53
CA PRO A 178 -19.42 16.81 5.14
C PRO A 178 -20.02 16.00 4.00
N LEU A 179 -19.30 14.99 3.55
CA LEU A 179 -19.77 14.05 2.54
C LEU A 179 -21.02 13.39 3.10
N LYS A 180 -22.19 13.89 2.69
CA LYS A 180 -23.36 13.02 2.62
C LYS A 180 -23.06 12.01 1.52
N VAL A 181 -22.37 10.93 1.90
CA VAL A 181 -22.29 9.74 1.05
C VAL A 181 -23.70 9.20 0.96
N THR A 182 -24.44 9.59 -0.06
CA THR A 182 -25.68 8.93 -0.41
C THR A 182 -25.27 7.59 -1.03
N VAL A 183 -25.22 6.55 -0.21
CA VAL A 183 -25.13 5.19 -0.70
C VAL A 183 -26.43 4.92 -1.43
N LEU A 184 -26.41 4.99 -2.77
CA LEU A 184 -27.52 4.53 -3.57
C LEU A 184 -27.63 3.02 -3.36
N PRO A 185 -28.80 2.50 -2.95
CA PRO A 185 -29.00 1.07 -2.86
C PRO A 185 -28.81 0.49 -4.25
N VAL A 186 -27.99 -0.55 -4.36
CA VAL A 186 -27.89 -1.38 -5.55
C VAL A 186 -29.22 -2.15 -5.65
N LEU A 187 -30.03 -1.83 -6.66
CA LEU A 187 -31.18 -2.64 -7.08
C LEU A 187 -30.72 -3.90 -7.79
#